data_036542d74fea4c7b215bd9d4fdc4721b
#
_entry.id   036542d74fea4c7b215bd9d4fdc4721b
#
_cell.length_a   1.000
_cell.length_b   1.000
_cell.length_c   1.000
_cell.angle_alpha   90.00
_cell.angle_beta   90.00
_cell.angle_gamma   90.00
#
_symmetry.space_group_name_H-M   'P 1'
#
loop_
_entity.id
_entity.type
_entity.pdbx_description
1 polymer ?
#
loop_
_entity_poly.entity_id
_entity_poly.type
_entity_poly.pdbx_seq_one_letter_code
_entity_poly.pdbx_strand_id
1 'polypeptide(L)'
;ALQSIVNVTAGLISLYSLYRAARPADRNHPFGYGKIELISASIEGLLILLAGAAIVYEGIRRLFVPSQIEQLDTGIAIVAAAGAVNYLLGLYSIRTGRRYDSVALVAGGRHLQSDTYSTIGLVAGLVLLYVTRIGWIDSALAMLFGGIIAWTGISILRKTASDLMDTADERYLEKMLETVSRHP
;
A
#
# COMPACT_ATOMS: atom_id res chain seq x y z
N ALA A 1 11.65 4.15 -10.23
CA ALA A 1 12.43 5.04 -9.36
C ALA A 1 11.53 5.83 -8.39
N LEU A 2 10.51 6.56 -8.88
CA LEU A 2 9.66 7.42 -8.03
C LEU A 2 8.89 6.60 -6.98
N GLN A 3 8.34 5.46 -7.35
CA GLN A 3 7.62 4.55 -6.45
C GLN A 3 8.55 3.98 -5.36
N SER A 4 9.81 3.68 -5.69
CA SER A 4 10.78 3.19 -4.71
C SER A 4 11.12 4.25 -3.66
N ILE A 5 11.22 5.53 -4.07
CA ILE A 5 11.43 6.65 -3.14
C ILE A 5 10.23 6.80 -2.21
N VAL A 6 9.01 6.72 -2.76
CA VAL A 6 7.76 6.76 -1.98
C VAL A 6 7.74 5.63 -0.96
N ASN A 7 8.03 4.39 -1.36
CA ASN A 7 8.02 3.24 -0.46
C ASN A 7 9.05 3.35 0.66
N VAL A 8 10.28 3.81 0.36
CA VAL A 8 11.31 4.02 1.40
C VAL A 8 10.90 5.13 2.36
N THR A 9 10.38 6.25 1.85
CA THR A 9 9.93 7.38 2.67
C THR A 9 8.75 6.95 3.56
N ALA A 10 7.77 6.26 3.01
CA ALA A 10 6.65 5.72 3.75
C ALA A 10 7.11 4.74 4.84
N GLY A 11 8.03 3.82 4.51
CA GLY A 11 8.59 2.88 5.49
C GLY A 11 9.31 3.56 6.65
N LEU A 12 10.08 4.61 6.39
CA LEU A 12 10.75 5.40 7.45
C LEU A 12 9.74 6.14 8.33
N ILE A 13 8.71 6.74 7.74
CA ILE A 13 7.64 7.41 8.48
C ILE A 13 6.89 6.41 9.35
N SER A 14 6.53 5.24 8.81
CA SER A 14 5.84 4.18 9.54
C SER A 14 6.69 3.65 10.70
N LEU A 15 7.98 3.42 10.48
CA LEU A 15 8.90 2.98 11.53
C LEU A 15 9.00 4.00 12.67
N TYR A 16 9.16 5.28 12.34
CA TYR A 16 9.19 6.36 13.33
C TYR A 16 7.87 6.44 14.10
N SER A 17 6.76 6.32 13.41
CA SER A 17 5.42 6.34 13.98
C SER A 17 5.18 5.22 14.97
N LEU A 18 5.54 3.98 14.60
CA LEU A 18 5.45 2.81 15.48
C LEU A 18 6.32 2.98 16.73
N TYR A 19 7.55 3.48 16.56
CA TYR A 19 8.43 3.77 17.70
C TYR A 19 7.82 4.81 18.64
N ARG A 20 7.15 5.84 18.12
CA ARG A 20 6.46 6.86 18.91
C ARG A 20 5.18 6.33 19.56
N ALA A 21 4.40 5.55 18.81
CA ALA A 21 3.14 4.96 19.29
C ALA A 21 3.36 3.96 20.45
N ALA A 22 4.51 3.28 20.47
CA ALA A 22 4.87 2.35 21.53
C ALA A 22 5.24 3.02 22.87
N ARG A 23 5.29 4.36 22.94
CA ARG A 23 5.56 5.07 24.19
C ARG A 23 4.35 5.00 25.13
N PRO A 24 4.57 4.83 26.45
CA PRO A 24 3.49 4.85 27.42
C PRO A 24 2.84 6.24 27.48
N ALA A 25 1.57 6.27 27.92
CA ALA A 25 0.85 7.50 28.17
C ALA A 25 1.62 8.39 29.17
N ASP A 26 1.60 9.68 28.95
CA ASP A 26 2.18 10.70 29.80
C ASP A 26 1.15 11.77 30.20
N ARG A 27 1.55 12.74 31.03
CA ARG A 27 0.65 13.82 31.47
C ARG A 27 0.08 14.67 30.34
N ASN A 28 0.82 14.79 29.22
CA ASN A 28 0.39 15.58 28.07
C ASN A 28 -0.43 14.74 27.08
N HIS A 29 -0.29 13.42 27.13
CA HIS A 29 -0.97 12.46 26.25
C HIS A 29 -1.57 11.32 27.09
N PRO A 30 -2.65 11.58 27.84
CA PRO A 30 -3.23 10.61 28.78
C PRO A 30 -3.78 9.36 28.07
N PHE A 31 -4.13 9.44 26.79
CA PHE A 31 -4.59 8.32 25.96
C PHE A 31 -3.47 7.67 25.13
N GLY A 32 -2.19 8.04 25.39
CA GLY A 32 -1.05 7.54 24.64
C GLY A 32 -0.88 8.17 23.27
N TYR A 33 -0.01 7.57 22.46
CA TYR A 33 0.42 8.11 21.16
C TYR A 33 -0.15 7.33 19.95
N GLY A 34 -1.16 6.48 20.16
CA GLY A 34 -1.70 5.61 19.09
C GLY A 34 -2.19 6.35 17.85
N LYS A 35 -2.71 7.59 18.00
CA LYS A 35 -3.17 8.39 16.85
C LYS A 35 -2.04 8.83 15.89
N ILE A 36 -0.78 8.78 16.31
CA ILE A 36 0.39 9.05 15.44
C ILE A 36 0.48 8.01 14.31
N GLU A 37 0.10 6.76 14.59
CA GLU A 37 0.09 5.69 13.60
C GLU A 37 -0.94 5.97 12.49
N LEU A 38 -2.13 6.48 12.85
CA LEU A 38 -3.16 6.87 11.88
C LEU A 38 -2.72 8.05 11.00
N ILE A 39 -2.03 9.03 11.58
CA ILE A 39 -1.46 10.16 10.82
C ILE A 39 -0.42 9.66 9.82
N SER A 40 0.47 8.78 10.25
CA SER A 40 1.48 8.15 9.40
C SER A 40 0.85 7.37 8.24
N ALA A 41 -0.16 6.54 8.53
CA ALA A 41 -0.90 5.80 7.52
C ALA A 41 -1.62 6.73 6.53
N SER A 42 -2.11 7.89 6.99
CA SER A 42 -2.71 8.91 6.12
C SER A 42 -1.67 9.53 5.17
N ILE A 43 -0.48 9.84 5.67
CA ILE A 43 0.62 10.35 4.82
C ILE A 43 1.02 9.28 3.78
N GLU A 44 1.14 8.03 4.20
CA GLU A 44 1.43 6.91 3.29
C GLU A 44 0.35 6.76 2.22
N GLY A 45 -0.93 6.78 2.60
CA GLY A 45 -2.06 6.73 1.67
C GLY A 45 -2.04 7.89 0.65
N LEU A 46 -1.68 9.09 1.10
CA LEU A 46 -1.55 10.26 0.21
C LEU A 46 -0.39 10.08 -0.78
N LEU A 47 0.76 9.61 -0.33
CA LEU A 47 1.91 9.35 -1.19
C LEU A 47 1.60 8.29 -2.25
N ILE A 48 0.91 7.21 -1.86
CA ILE A 48 0.47 6.15 -2.77
C ILE A 48 -0.53 6.70 -3.80
N LEU A 49 -1.49 7.52 -3.38
CA LEU A 49 -2.45 8.17 -4.27
C LEU A 49 -1.75 9.05 -5.30
N LEU A 50 -0.82 9.90 -4.86
CA LEU A 50 -0.08 10.79 -5.75
C LEU A 50 0.80 10.00 -6.73
N ALA A 51 1.44 8.92 -6.28
CA ALA A 51 2.22 8.04 -7.14
C ALA A 51 1.34 7.36 -8.20
N GLY A 52 0.18 6.82 -7.80
CA GLY A 52 -0.78 6.22 -8.73
C GLY A 52 -1.31 7.22 -9.76
N ALA A 53 -1.67 8.41 -9.32
CA ALA A 53 -2.13 9.49 -10.20
C ALA A 53 -1.04 9.92 -11.22
N ALA A 54 0.21 10.01 -10.78
CA ALA A 54 1.34 10.32 -11.66
C ALA A 54 1.56 9.23 -12.73
N ILE A 55 1.41 7.95 -12.37
CA ILE A 55 1.50 6.82 -13.32
C ILE A 55 0.36 6.88 -14.33
N VAL A 56 -0.87 7.16 -13.89
CA VAL A 56 -2.03 7.32 -14.80
C VAL A 56 -1.80 8.49 -15.76
N TYR A 57 -1.35 9.63 -15.24
CA TYR A 57 -1.03 10.80 -16.06
C TYR A 57 0.03 10.48 -17.13
N GLU A 58 1.11 9.80 -16.75
CA GLU A 58 2.15 9.38 -17.69
C GLU A 58 1.62 8.37 -18.71
N GLY A 59 0.75 7.42 -18.30
CA GLY A 59 0.09 6.50 -19.20
C GLY A 59 -0.76 7.22 -20.26
N ILE A 60 -1.54 8.23 -19.85
CA ILE A 60 -2.33 9.07 -20.77
C ILE A 60 -1.40 9.85 -21.73
N ARG A 61 -0.36 10.46 -21.19
CA ARG A 61 0.62 11.22 -21.98
C ARG A 61 1.25 10.36 -23.08
N ARG A 62 1.61 9.11 -22.78
CA ARG A 62 2.23 8.17 -23.73
C ARG A 62 1.29 7.73 -24.85
N LEU A 63 -0.03 7.85 -24.70
CA LEU A 63 -0.97 7.63 -25.80
C LEU A 63 -0.80 8.67 -26.91
N PHE A 64 -0.47 9.91 -26.54
CA PHE A 64 -0.33 11.04 -27.49
C PHE A 64 1.10 11.24 -27.98
N VAL A 65 2.08 10.86 -27.15
CA VAL A 65 3.52 10.99 -27.47
C VAL A 65 4.17 9.63 -27.22
N PRO A 66 4.19 8.74 -28.23
CA PRO A 66 4.81 7.43 -28.07
C PRO A 66 6.28 7.57 -27.70
N SER A 67 6.68 7.05 -26.56
CA SER A 67 8.09 6.94 -26.17
C SER A 67 8.66 5.62 -26.70
N GLN A 68 9.86 5.67 -27.28
CA GLN A 68 10.58 4.45 -27.59
C GLN A 68 11.01 3.79 -26.27
N ILE A 69 10.57 2.56 -26.06
CA ILE A 69 10.94 1.80 -24.88
C ILE A 69 12.29 1.15 -25.17
N GLU A 70 13.36 1.80 -24.72
CA GLU A 70 14.71 1.25 -24.77
C GLU A 70 14.94 0.36 -23.54
N GLN A 71 15.65 -0.76 -23.73
CA GLN A 71 16.10 -1.67 -22.67
C GLN A 71 14.98 -2.38 -21.87
N LEU A 72 13.94 -2.85 -22.55
CA LEU A 72 12.82 -3.57 -21.96
C LEU A 72 13.28 -4.83 -21.21
N ASP A 73 14.25 -5.57 -21.75
CA ASP A 73 14.78 -6.83 -21.20
C ASP A 73 15.40 -6.62 -19.81
N THR A 74 16.25 -5.59 -19.68
CA THR A 74 16.88 -5.24 -18.41
C THR A 74 15.85 -4.78 -17.38
N GLY A 75 14.85 -4.00 -17.82
CA GLY A 75 13.75 -3.54 -16.97
C GLY A 75 12.93 -4.70 -16.40
N ILE A 76 12.54 -5.65 -17.25
CA ILE A 76 11.80 -6.86 -16.84
C ILE A 76 12.60 -7.68 -15.82
N ALA A 77 13.90 -7.90 -16.07
CA ALA A 77 14.76 -8.68 -15.18
C ALA A 77 14.86 -8.03 -13.77
N ILE A 78 15.07 -6.72 -13.70
CA ILE A 78 15.16 -5.98 -12.42
C ILE A 78 13.84 -6.05 -11.67
N VAL A 79 12.72 -5.82 -12.35
CA VAL A 79 11.39 -5.82 -11.72
C VAL A 79 11.03 -7.22 -11.24
N ALA A 80 11.33 -8.27 -12.02
CA ALA A 80 11.10 -9.65 -11.62
C ALA A 80 11.96 -10.04 -10.40
N ALA A 81 13.23 -9.65 -10.39
CA ALA A 81 14.12 -9.88 -9.24
C ALA A 81 13.62 -9.19 -7.97
N ALA A 82 13.19 -7.92 -8.07
CA ALA A 82 12.60 -7.18 -6.95
C ALA A 82 11.31 -7.86 -6.43
N GLY A 83 10.43 -8.32 -7.33
CA GLY A 83 9.24 -9.08 -6.98
C GLY A 83 9.54 -10.38 -6.25
N ALA A 84 10.57 -11.12 -6.69
CA ALA A 84 11.01 -12.34 -6.02
C ALA A 84 11.53 -12.07 -4.60
N VAL A 85 12.32 -11.01 -4.42
CA VAL A 85 12.80 -10.59 -3.08
C VAL A 85 11.62 -10.22 -2.17
N ASN A 86 10.66 -9.43 -2.67
CA ASN A 86 9.46 -9.06 -1.91
C ASN A 86 8.64 -10.29 -1.52
N TYR A 87 8.50 -11.28 -2.41
CA TYR A 87 7.79 -12.52 -2.09
C TYR A 87 8.46 -13.30 -0.97
N LEU A 88 9.78 -13.46 -1.03
CA LEU A 88 10.55 -14.18 -0.01
C LEU A 88 10.49 -13.46 1.34
N LEU A 89 10.64 -12.14 1.36
CA LEU A 89 10.49 -11.32 2.56
C LEU A 89 9.07 -11.40 3.12
N GLY A 90 8.06 -11.37 2.26
CA GLY A 90 6.65 -11.54 2.65
C GLY A 90 6.38 -12.88 3.30
N LEU A 91 6.89 -13.98 2.71
CA LEU A 91 6.79 -15.32 3.30
C LEU A 91 7.48 -15.41 4.66
N TYR A 92 8.68 -14.86 4.77
CA TYR A 92 9.43 -14.82 6.01
C TYR A 92 8.68 -14.04 7.09
N SER A 93 8.17 -12.84 6.76
CA SER A 93 7.42 -11.99 7.68
C SER A 93 6.13 -12.66 8.16
N ILE A 94 5.37 -13.32 7.26
CA ILE A 94 4.15 -14.04 7.65
C ILE A 94 4.48 -15.22 8.57
N ARG A 95 5.50 -16.03 8.23
CA ARG A 95 5.90 -17.16 9.07
C ARG A 95 6.36 -16.72 10.46
N THR A 96 7.18 -15.68 10.50
CA THR A 96 7.69 -15.11 11.74
C THR A 96 6.55 -14.46 12.55
N GLY A 97 5.68 -13.69 11.90
CA GLY A 97 4.53 -13.07 12.52
C GLY A 97 3.55 -14.08 13.15
N ARG A 98 3.29 -15.19 12.47
CA ARG A 98 2.49 -16.29 13.02
C ARG A 98 3.16 -16.99 14.19
N ARG A 99 4.50 -17.11 14.17
CA ARG A 99 5.25 -17.77 15.26
C ARG A 99 5.29 -16.91 16.53
N TYR A 100 5.28 -15.60 16.40
CA TYR A 100 5.36 -14.65 17.51
C TYR A 100 4.05 -13.90 17.78
N ASP A 101 2.94 -14.36 17.17
CA ASP A 101 1.59 -13.76 17.26
C ASP A 101 1.58 -12.24 16.96
N SER A 102 2.48 -11.80 16.06
CA SER A 102 2.56 -10.40 15.66
C SER A 102 1.66 -10.11 14.46
N VAL A 103 0.55 -9.42 14.71
CA VAL A 103 -0.40 -8.99 13.67
C VAL A 103 0.27 -8.05 12.66
N ALA A 104 1.13 -7.14 13.13
CA ALA A 104 1.86 -6.19 12.28
C ALA A 104 2.79 -6.89 11.29
N LEU A 105 3.56 -7.91 11.73
CA LEU A 105 4.41 -8.71 10.84
C LEU A 105 3.61 -9.49 9.79
N VAL A 106 2.46 -10.05 10.19
CA VAL A 106 1.58 -10.76 9.25
C VAL A 106 0.98 -9.80 8.24
N ALA A 107 0.53 -8.62 8.67
CA ALA A 107 -0.03 -7.60 7.80
C ALA A 107 1.02 -7.08 6.80
N GLY A 108 2.21 -6.71 7.26
CA GLY A 108 3.33 -6.28 6.42
C GLY A 108 3.76 -7.36 5.43
N GLY A 109 3.81 -8.63 5.85
CA GLY A 109 4.11 -9.75 4.97
C GLY A 109 3.05 -9.97 3.88
N ARG A 110 1.77 -9.79 4.20
CA ARG A 110 0.68 -9.83 3.19
C ARG A 110 0.76 -8.66 2.21
N HIS A 111 1.15 -7.48 2.69
CA HIS A 111 1.37 -6.33 1.82
C HIS A 111 2.47 -6.61 0.80
N LEU A 112 3.64 -7.13 1.23
CA LEU A 112 4.73 -7.53 0.35
C LEU A 112 4.31 -8.60 -0.68
N GLN A 113 3.46 -9.55 -0.29
CA GLN A 113 2.90 -10.52 -1.24
C GLN A 113 1.95 -9.88 -2.25
N SER A 114 1.10 -8.95 -1.82
CA SER A 114 0.22 -8.19 -2.71
C SER A 114 1.02 -7.41 -3.76
N ASP A 115 2.10 -6.75 -3.33
CA ASP A 115 3.04 -6.05 -4.22
C ASP A 115 3.68 -7.01 -5.24
N THR A 116 4.00 -8.24 -4.80
CA THR A 116 4.53 -9.27 -5.70
C THR A 116 3.52 -9.68 -6.76
N TYR A 117 2.25 -9.87 -6.41
CA TYR A 117 1.21 -10.20 -7.40
C TYR A 117 1.00 -9.07 -8.40
N SER A 118 1.03 -7.82 -7.94
CA SER A 118 1.02 -6.64 -8.82
C SER A 118 2.23 -6.62 -9.76
N THR A 119 3.41 -6.97 -9.24
CA THR A 119 4.65 -7.09 -10.03
C THR A 119 4.55 -8.18 -11.09
N ILE A 120 3.98 -9.35 -10.77
CA ILE A 120 3.75 -10.43 -11.74
C ILE A 120 2.83 -9.95 -12.86
N GLY A 121 1.74 -9.26 -12.50
CA GLY A 121 0.84 -8.67 -13.50
C GLY A 121 1.54 -7.66 -14.41
N LEU A 122 2.39 -6.80 -13.85
CA LEU A 122 3.19 -5.83 -14.60
C LEU A 122 4.18 -6.53 -15.54
N VAL A 123 4.92 -7.53 -15.06
CA VAL A 123 5.87 -8.30 -15.87
C VAL A 123 5.16 -9.02 -17.01
N ALA A 124 4.01 -9.66 -16.73
CA ALA A 124 3.21 -10.30 -17.77
C ALA A 124 2.74 -9.30 -18.82
N GLY A 125 2.33 -8.10 -18.42
CA GLY A 125 1.98 -7.02 -19.31
C GLY A 125 3.16 -6.54 -20.17
N LEU A 126 4.35 -6.39 -19.58
CA LEU A 126 5.56 -6.01 -20.31
C LEU A 126 6.00 -7.10 -21.33
N VAL A 127 5.87 -8.38 -20.96
CA VAL A 127 6.12 -9.50 -21.87
C VAL A 127 5.12 -9.47 -23.05
N LEU A 128 3.85 -9.23 -22.75
CA LEU A 128 2.83 -9.08 -23.79
C LEU A 128 3.16 -7.92 -24.75
N LEU A 129 3.59 -6.79 -24.23
CA LEU A 129 4.05 -5.64 -25.00
C LEU A 129 5.25 -6.01 -25.88
N TYR A 130 6.22 -6.73 -25.32
CA TYR A 130 7.42 -7.18 -26.04
C TYR A 130 7.08 -8.08 -27.25
N VAL A 131 6.13 -9.01 -27.05
CA VAL A 131 5.69 -9.95 -28.09
C VAL A 131 4.83 -9.27 -29.14
N THR A 132 3.87 -8.44 -28.70
CA THR A 132 2.89 -7.82 -29.64
C THR A 132 3.44 -6.58 -30.32
N ARG A 133 4.41 -5.89 -29.71
CA ARG A 133 4.95 -4.59 -30.16
C ARG A 133 3.89 -3.50 -30.37
N ILE A 134 2.75 -3.62 -29.71
CA ILE A 134 1.64 -2.69 -29.82
C ILE A 134 1.80 -1.62 -28.73
N GLY A 135 2.29 -0.44 -29.10
CA GLY A 135 2.66 0.62 -28.15
C GLY A 135 1.55 1.12 -27.22
N TRP A 136 0.27 1.06 -27.63
CA TRP A 136 -0.81 1.50 -26.76
C TRP A 136 -1.05 0.56 -25.55
N ILE A 137 -0.58 -0.70 -25.61
CA ILE A 137 -0.69 -1.66 -24.51
C ILE A 137 0.06 -1.16 -23.27
N ASP A 138 1.26 -0.58 -23.44
CA ASP A 138 2.03 0.02 -22.34
C ASP A 138 1.22 1.11 -21.63
N SER A 139 0.60 2.00 -22.39
CA SER A 139 -0.24 3.06 -21.85
C SER A 139 -1.47 2.52 -21.12
N ALA A 140 -2.12 1.50 -21.69
CA ALA A 140 -3.28 0.86 -21.05
C ALA A 140 -2.90 0.17 -19.74
N LEU A 141 -1.78 -0.54 -19.70
CA LEU A 141 -1.25 -1.17 -18.48
C LEU A 141 -0.86 -0.12 -17.43
N ALA A 142 -0.19 0.96 -17.84
CA ALA A 142 0.16 2.05 -16.93
C ALA A 142 -1.10 2.68 -16.30
N MET A 143 -2.14 2.93 -17.10
CA MET A 143 -3.42 3.44 -16.58
C MET A 143 -4.12 2.44 -15.65
N LEU A 144 -4.13 1.16 -15.99
CA LEU A 144 -4.73 0.11 -15.18
C LEU A 144 -4.03 -0.01 -13.81
N PHE A 145 -2.71 -0.20 -13.82
CA PHE A 145 -1.95 -0.35 -12.57
C PHE A 145 -1.89 0.93 -11.77
N GLY A 146 -1.71 2.09 -12.43
CA GLY A 146 -1.78 3.39 -11.78
C GLY A 146 -3.14 3.63 -11.11
N GLY A 147 -4.24 3.24 -11.77
CA GLY A 147 -5.59 3.30 -11.23
C GLY A 147 -5.78 2.41 -9.99
N ILE A 148 -5.26 1.18 -10.02
CA ILE A 148 -5.29 0.26 -8.85
C ILE A 148 -4.50 0.85 -7.68
N ILE A 149 -3.32 1.40 -7.95
CA ILE A 149 -2.47 2.03 -6.92
C ILE A 149 -3.18 3.26 -6.34
N ALA A 150 -3.74 4.13 -7.18
CA ALA A 150 -4.48 5.30 -6.72
C ALA A 150 -5.71 4.92 -5.88
N TRP A 151 -6.45 3.89 -6.29
CA TRP A 151 -7.57 3.36 -5.52
C TRP A 151 -7.14 2.84 -4.14
N THR A 152 -5.99 2.14 -4.07
CA THR A 152 -5.41 1.68 -2.80
C THR A 152 -5.11 2.86 -1.88
N GLY A 153 -4.49 3.93 -2.41
CA GLY A 153 -4.24 5.15 -1.66
C GLY A 153 -5.52 5.80 -1.12
N ILE A 154 -6.57 5.90 -1.94
CA ILE A 154 -7.89 6.40 -1.52
C ILE A 154 -8.50 5.52 -0.43
N SER A 155 -8.39 4.20 -0.56
CA SER A 155 -8.92 3.25 0.43
C SER A 155 -8.25 3.41 1.79
N ILE A 156 -6.91 3.56 1.81
CA ILE A 156 -6.14 3.82 3.03
C ILE A 156 -6.58 5.15 3.65
N LEU A 157 -6.66 6.23 2.86
CA LEU A 157 -7.08 7.55 3.35
C LEU A 157 -8.49 7.54 3.94
N ARG A 158 -9.44 6.87 3.29
CA ARG A 158 -10.81 6.74 3.80
C ARG A 158 -10.84 5.99 5.13
N LYS A 159 -10.09 4.88 5.22
CA LYS A 159 -10.03 4.09 6.44
C LYS A 159 -9.40 4.89 7.57
N THR A 160 -8.24 5.48 7.35
CA THR A 160 -7.55 6.26 8.39
C THR A 160 -8.32 7.52 8.81
N ALA A 161 -9.04 8.17 7.89
CA ALA A 161 -9.93 9.27 8.22
C ALA A 161 -11.10 8.81 9.11
N SER A 162 -11.71 7.66 8.80
CA SER A 162 -12.76 7.06 9.61
C SER A 162 -12.26 6.71 11.02
N ASP A 163 -11.10 6.08 11.11
CA ASP A 163 -10.48 5.68 12.38
C ASP A 163 -10.04 6.91 13.20
N LEU A 164 -9.59 7.99 12.54
CA LEU A 164 -9.21 9.24 13.21
C LEU A 164 -10.41 10.00 13.80
N MET A 165 -11.58 9.88 13.14
CA MET A 165 -12.83 10.50 13.59
C MET A 165 -13.57 9.65 14.64
N ASP A 166 -12.96 8.56 15.11
CA ASP A 166 -13.55 7.63 16.10
C ASP A 166 -14.98 7.19 15.69
N THR A 167 -15.18 6.87 14.39
CA THR A 167 -16.45 6.35 13.90
C THR A 167 -16.79 5.06 14.63
N ALA A 168 -17.84 5.09 15.42
CA ALA A 168 -18.30 3.94 16.17
C ALA A 168 -18.75 2.82 15.21
N ASP A 169 -18.28 1.61 15.44
CA ASP A 169 -18.76 0.43 14.72
C ASP A 169 -20.22 0.18 15.16
N GLU A 170 -21.16 0.38 14.22
CA GLU A 170 -22.60 0.21 14.48
C GLU A 170 -22.94 -1.14 15.12
N ARG A 171 -22.18 -2.20 14.80
CA ARG A 171 -22.36 -3.54 15.40
C ARG A 171 -22.03 -3.56 16.89
N TYR A 172 -21.02 -2.80 17.32
CA TYR A 172 -20.68 -2.67 18.74
C TYR A 172 -21.70 -1.80 19.48
N LEU A 173 -22.18 -0.73 18.85
CA LEU A 173 -23.25 0.12 19.39
C LEU A 173 -24.54 -0.68 19.58
N GLU A 174 -24.98 -1.46 18.60
CA GLU A 174 -26.16 -2.32 18.72
C GLU A 174 -26.01 -3.35 19.84
N LYS A 175 -24.86 -4.02 19.94
CA LYS A 175 -24.59 -4.97 21.04
C LYS A 175 -24.56 -4.29 22.41
N MET A 176 -23.98 -3.09 22.52
CA MET A 176 -23.99 -2.32 23.76
C MET A 176 -25.41 -1.91 24.14
N LEU A 177 -26.20 -1.39 23.19
CA LEU A 177 -27.59 -1.03 23.40
C LEU A 177 -28.43 -2.25 23.81
N GLU A 178 -28.25 -3.39 23.16
CA GLU A 178 -28.92 -4.62 23.52
C GLU A 178 -28.54 -5.11 24.92
N THR A 179 -27.26 -5.01 25.29
CA THR A 179 -26.79 -5.40 26.62
C THR A 179 -27.34 -4.48 27.72
N VAL A 180 -27.30 -3.16 27.48
CA VAL A 180 -27.82 -2.16 28.45
C VAL A 180 -29.34 -2.27 28.57
N SER A 181 -30.07 -2.54 27.49
CA SER A 181 -31.54 -2.69 27.53
C SER A 181 -32.00 -3.97 28.22
N ARG A 182 -31.14 -4.97 28.36
CA ARG A 182 -31.42 -6.23 29.10
C ARG A 182 -31.13 -6.16 30.60
N HIS A 183 -30.44 -5.11 31.06
CA HIS A 183 -30.21 -4.87 32.48
C HIS A 183 -31.06 -3.68 32.92
N PRO A 184 -32.13 -3.93 33.72
CA PRO A 184 -32.93 -2.86 34.31
C PRO A 184 -32.17 -2.07 35.38
#